data_9b4dfba5e50a0ee4858b86f9fba38c20
#
_entry.id   9b4dfba5e50a0ee4858b86f9fba38c20
#
_cell.length_a   1.000
_cell.length_b   1.000
_cell.length_c   1.000
_cell.angle_alpha   90.00
_cell.angle_beta   90.00
_cell.angle_gamma   90.00
#
_symmetry.space_group_name_H-M   'P 1'
#
loop_
_entity.id
_entity.type
_entity.pdbx_description
1 polymer ?
#
loop_
_entity_poly.entity_id
_entity_poly.type
_entity_poly.pdbx_seq_one_letter_code
_entity_poly.pdbx_strand_id
1 'polypeptide(L)'
;MTQVRIWLFVCLMCLWGGSALVPARAQNSVLIQTLEDGERLHTIQPGETLYGLTRLYGVTAEAICAANPGLSAQNFKAGTVILIPKPAAEPAKTEEQPAQEAASEKPVGIAGSNCREMHRVKSKETLFSIAQKYGVTLEELRAANPETLQPGYELKKKDVLCIPYHREPTKAVKVEEKAPSNEELFRQVRGEERGLSTIRVGVVLPLKEQTPLAARTLDFYRGLLMAVDSMKHTGLNFEIYTFDAGTTAEDINRVLQRPIFPQLDIVFGPVDPTQIKAVSKVSEQWKIPMVVPFYSKSEEVFTNPYLFVLNAPDTIQHVEAERLFKASFQGRNIVMVDTGEKTDGFVSYLKKDFPSLRYAKLPVDENTLISRLDENKENVIVLSSADLKSLNIFMPVMRNVVQSRPELKLKLFGYPEWLTYSGSLVEDYCVADTYIYSSFFTDYASPAFTDFSNRFLKNFNTEMLRGTPRMGVYGYDCGLFFFKGLSRHGKNFSVQANEVQHLQHKFRMQRVSTWGGMFNRTMQLVRYMPNHQIEIHQL
;
A
#
# COMPACT_ATOMS: atom_id res chain seq x y z
N MET A 1 6.05 4.73 35.47
CA MET A 1 5.05 3.65 35.58
C MET A 1 3.72 4.19 35.10
N THR A 2 3.44 4.06 33.80
CA THR A 2 2.17 4.51 33.20
C THR A 2 1.57 3.30 32.50
N GLN A 3 0.44 2.85 33.03
CA GLN A 3 -0.27 1.66 32.58
C GLN A 3 -0.93 1.94 31.23
N VAL A 4 -0.61 1.12 30.23
CA VAL A 4 -1.31 1.06 28.93
C VAL A 4 -2.61 0.27 29.15
N ARG A 5 -3.76 0.94 29.06
CA ARG A 5 -5.07 0.29 29.05
C ARG A 5 -5.40 -0.12 27.62
N ILE A 6 -5.37 -1.43 27.39
CA ILE A 6 -5.88 -2.08 26.17
C ILE A 6 -7.41 -2.10 26.27
N TRP A 7 -8.11 -1.42 25.37
CA TRP A 7 -9.55 -1.58 25.19
C TRP A 7 -9.82 -2.51 24.01
N LEU A 8 -10.27 -3.71 24.35
CA LEU A 8 -10.88 -4.65 23.41
C LEU A 8 -12.33 -4.20 23.16
N PHE A 9 -12.62 -3.69 21.96
CA PHE A 9 -14.00 -3.55 21.50
C PHE A 9 -14.40 -4.84 20.76
N VAL A 10 -15.05 -5.73 21.51
CA VAL A 10 -15.84 -6.84 20.95
C VAL A 10 -17.23 -6.27 20.67
N CYS A 11 -17.57 -6.03 19.42
CA CYS A 11 -18.96 -5.79 19.02
C CYS A 11 -19.72 -7.11 19.00
N LEU A 12 -20.41 -7.37 20.09
CA LEU A 12 -21.47 -8.37 20.16
C LEU A 12 -22.78 -7.66 19.76
N MET A 13 -23.27 -7.91 18.55
CA MET A 13 -24.66 -7.69 18.21
C MET A 13 -25.18 -8.96 17.53
N CYS A 14 -25.87 -9.76 18.31
CA CYS A 14 -26.75 -10.81 17.81
C CYS A 14 -28.20 -10.42 18.01
N LEU A 15 -28.99 -10.76 17.00
CA LEU A 15 -30.43 -11.04 16.97
C LEU A 15 -31.39 -9.84 16.85
N TRP A 16 -31.88 -9.62 15.60
CA TRP A 16 -33.25 -9.97 15.20
C TRP A 16 -33.46 -9.75 13.68
N GLY A 17 -34.02 -10.75 13.07
CA GLY A 17 -34.53 -11.09 11.81
C GLY A 17 -34.72 -10.05 10.69
N GLY A 18 -34.30 -10.43 9.49
CA GLY A 18 -34.67 -9.78 8.24
C GLY A 18 -33.66 -10.13 7.13
N SER A 19 -34.02 -11.14 6.32
CA SER A 19 -33.21 -11.60 5.18
C SER A 19 -33.02 -10.50 4.15
N ALA A 20 -31.80 -9.99 4.00
CA ALA A 20 -31.33 -9.35 2.79
C ALA A 20 -29.87 -9.79 2.59
N LEU A 21 -29.65 -10.62 1.58
CA LEU A 21 -28.33 -11.05 1.12
C LEU A 21 -27.56 -9.83 0.60
N VAL A 22 -26.70 -9.27 1.42
CA VAL A 22 -25.66 -8.33 1.00
C VAL A 22 -24.40 -9.16 0.83
N PRO A 23 -23.69 -9.12 -0.32
CA PRO A 23 -22.45 -9.84 -0.48
C PRO A 23 -21.41 -9.31 0.50
N ALA A 24 -20.93 -10.18 1.39
CA ALA A 24 -19.84 -9.87 2.32
C ALA A 24 -18.58 -9.56 1.51
N ARG A 25 -18.30 -8.29 1.30
CA ARG A 25 -16.98 -7.82 0.94
C ARG A 25 -16.05 -8.15 2.09
N ALA A 26 -15.01 -8.93 1.82
CA ALA A 26 -13.94 -9.23 2.76
C ALA A 26 -13.42 -7.92 3.38
N GLN A 27 -13.79 -7.67 4.62
CA GLN A 27 -13.19 -6.61 5.42
C GLN A 27 -11.82 -7.10 5.85
N ASN A 28 -10.81 -6.44 5.30
CA ASN A 28 -9.43 -6.57 5.68
C ASN A 28 -9.24 -6.31 7.19
N SER A 29 -8.34 -7.07 7.76
CA SER A 29 -7.75 -6.95 9.08
C SER A 29 -7.82 -5.54 9.66
N VAL A 30 -8.37 -5.45 10.86
CA VAL A 30 -8.47 -4.25 11.68
C VAL A 30 -7.05 -3.70 11.91
N LEU A 31 -6.74 -2.61 11.25
CA LEU A 31 -5.60 -1.76 11.58
C LEU A 31 -5.95 -1.02 12.87
N ILE A 32 -5.38 -1.45 14.00
CA ILE A 32 -5.41 -0.66 15.23
C ILE A 32 -4.38 0.44 15.07
N GLN A 33 -4.81 1.55 14.51
CA GLN A 33 -4.02 2.76 14.47
C GLN A 33 -4.35 3.60 15.70
N THR A 34 -3.36 3.87 16.53
CA THR A 34 -3.45 4.90 17.56
C THR A 34 -3.46 6.25 16.85
N LEU A 35 -4.62 6.88 16.75
CA LEU A 35 -4.74 8.26 16.28
C LEU A 35 -4.12 9.19 17.33
N GLU A 36 -3.40 10.20 16.88
CA GLU A 36 -2.97 11.28 17.78
C GLU A 36 -4.19 12.07 18.27
N ASP A 37 -4.07 12.71 19.44
CA ASP A 37 -5.16 13.52 20.00
C ASP A 37 -5.60 14.62 19.02
N GLY A 38 -6.83 14.48 18.49
CA GLY A 38 -7.44 15.43 17.55
C GLY A 38 -7.44 15.00 16.09
N GLU A 39 -6.81 13.91 15.71
CA GLU A 39 -6.93 13.28 14.41
C GLU A 39 -8.22 12.47 14.28
N ARG A 40 -8.77 12.38 13.07
CA ARG A 40 -10.01 11.65 12.79
C ARG A 40 -9.92 10.89 11.48
N LEU A 41 -10.47 9.68 11.46
CA LEU A 41 -10.70 8.96 10.21
C LEU A 41 -12.04 9.40 9.60
N HIS A 42 -12.02 9.71 8.32
CA HIS A 42 -13.22 10.03 7.54
C HIS A 42 -13.34 9.09 6.35
N THR A 43 -14.52 8.50 6.18
CA THR A 43 -14.83 7.72 4.97
C THR A 43 -15.56 8.63 3.99
N ILE A 44 -14.94 8.90 2.84
CA ILE A 44 -15.49 9.77 1.80
C ILE A 44 -16.87 9.25 1.39
N GLN A 45 -17.87 10.14 1.42
CA GLN A 45 -19.24 9.85 1.02
C GLN A 45 -19.45 10.19 -0.47
N PRO A 46 -20.49 9.63 -1.13
CA PRO A 46 -20.85 10.01 -2.48
C PRO A 46 -21.12 11.52 -2.59
N GLY A 47 -20.45 12.18 -3.55
CA GLY A 47 -20.63 13.63 -3.80
C GLY A 47 -19.76 14.56 -2.95
N GLU A 48 -19.01 14.03 -1.98
CA GLU A 48 -18.06 14.86 -1.24
C GLU A 48 -16.86 15.24 -2.11
N THR A 49 -16.35 16.44 -1.88
CA THR A 49 -15.16 17.00 -2.55
C THR A 49 -14.09 17.33 -1.53
N LEU A 50 -12.83 17.37 -1.96
CA LEU A 50 -11.72 17.78 -1.10
C LEU A 50 -11.98 19.19 -0.52
N TYR A 51 -12.50 20.11 -1.36
CA TYR A 51 -12.89 21.45 -0.92
C TYR A 51 -14.00 21.40 0.15
N GLY A 52 -15.01 20.55 -0.02
CA GLY A 52 -16.07 20.36 0.98
C GLY A 52 -15.52 19.87 2.33
N LEU A 53 -14.57 18.94 2.30
CA LEU A 53 -13.94 18.43 3.52
C LEU A 53 -13.07 19.48 4.22
N THR A 54 -12.37 20.36 3.49
CA THR A 54 -11.64 21.48 4.10
C THR A 54 -12.56 22.39 4.90
N ARG A 55 -13.74 22.67 4.36
CA ARG A 55 -14.76 23.48 5.04
C ARG A 55 -15.40 22.76 6.23
N LEU A 56 -15.67 21.45 6.08
CA LEU A 56 -16.31 20.64 7.12
C LEU A 56 -15.43 20.54 8.38
N TYR A 57 -14.13 20.35 8.18
CA TYR A 57 -13.18 20.08 9.27
C TYR A 57 -12.34 21.30 9.69
N GLY A 58 -12.44 22.42 8.97
CA GLY A 58 -11.64 23.61 9.26
C GLY A 58 -10.14 23.40 9.05
N VAL A 59 -9.77 22.55 8.09
CA VAL A 59 -8.38 22.22 7.75
C VAL A 59 -8.10 22.58 6.30
N THR A 60 -6.83 22.84 5.95
CA THR A 60 -6.51 23.16 4.55
C THR A 60 -6.39 21.90 3.69
N ALA A 61 -6.49 22.03 2.37
CA ALA A 61 -6.30 20.92 1.45
C ALA A 61 -4.86 20.37 1.55
N GLU A 62 -3.88 21.25 1.78
CA GLU A 62 -2.49 20.89 2.01
C GLU A 62 -2.34 20.01 3.25
N ALA A 63 -3.02 20.36 4.34
CA ALA A 63 -2.98 19.56 5.57
C ALA A 63 -3.60 18.18 5.38
N ILE A 64 -4.76 18.08 4.69
CA ILE A 64 -5.37 16.78 4.35
C ILE A 64 -4.43 15.96 3.44
N CYS A 65 -3.85 16.57 2.40
CA CYS A 65 -2.94 15.88 1.50
C CYS A 65 -1.62 15.48 2.18
N ALA A 66 -1.12 16.30 3.11
CA ALA A 66 0.08 15.98 3.91
C ALA A 66 -0.16 14.80 4.84
N ALA A 67 -1.33 14.72 5.48
CA ALA A 67 -1.73 13.59 6.31
C ALA A 67 -2.04 12.32 5.48
N ASN A 68 -2.32 12.48 4.18
CA ASN A 68 -2.65 11.40 3.26
C ASN A 68 -1.79 11.46 1.98
N PRO A 69 -0.49 11.20 2.04
CA PRO A 69 0.38 11.30 0.85
C PRO A 69 -0.03 10.37 -0.29
N GLY A 70 -0.75 9.30 0.01
CA GLY A 70 -1.32 8.39 -1.00
C GLY A 70 -2.63 8.84 -1.64
N LEU A 71 -3.25 9.92 -1.16
CA LEU A 71 -4.51 10.43 -1.70
C LEU A 71 -4.26 11.18 -3.01
N SER A 72 -5.10 10.99 -3.99
CA SER A 72 -5.03 11.64 -5.31
C SER A 72 -6.43 11.87 -5.86
N ALA A 73 -6.57 12.68 -6.92
CA ALA A 73 -7.85 12.88 -7.57
C ALA A 73 -8.50 11.58 -8.06
N GLN A 74 -7.69 10.60 -8.50
CA GLN A 74 -8.16 9.31 -9.02
C GLN A 74 -8.74 8.39 -7.93
N ASN A 75 -8.22 8.47 -6.70
CA ASN A 75 -8.69 7.65 -5.59
C ASN A 75 -9.51 8.41 -4.55
N PHE A 76 -9.75 9.72 -4.75
CA PHE A 76 -10.69 10.51 -3.96
C PHE A 76 -12.13 10.16 -4.37
N LYS A 77 -12.66 9.08 -3.84
CA LYS A 77 -13.99 8.54 -4.18
C LYS A 77 -14.68 7.95 -2.96
N ALA A 78 -15.99 7.82 -3.05
CA ALA A 78 -16.80 7.22 -1.99
C ALA A 78 -16.24 5.86 -1.51
N GLY A 79 -16.19 5.67 -0.20
CA GLY A 79 -15.66 4.50 0.46
C GLY A 79 -14.14 4.55 0.72
N THR A 80 -13.41 5.54 0.21
CA THR A 80 -12.00 5.74 0.58
C THR A 80 -11.92 6.33 1.99
N VAL A 81 -11.11 5.73 2.83
CA VAL A 81 -10.84 6.23 4.20
C VAL A 81 -9.62 7.15 4.15
N ILE A 82 -9.76 8.32 4.74
CA ILE A 82 -8.70 9.33 4.85
C ILE A 82 -8.52 9.76 6.30
N LEU A 83 -7.29 10.18 6.60
CA LEU A 83 -6.94 10.79 7.88
C LEU A 83 -7.16 12.30 7.81
N ILE A 84 -7.99 12.83 8.68
CA ILE A 84 -8.19 14.27 8.85
C ILE A 84 -7.31 14.74 10.00
N PRO A 85 -6.31 15.59 9.73
CA PRO A 85 -5.43 16.09 10.77
C PRO A 85 -6.18 17.05 11.71
N LYS A 86 -5.61 17.27 12.88
CA LYS A 86 -6.10 18.32 13.81
C LYS A 86 -6.02 19.68 13.11
N PRO A 87 -7.05 20.55 13.23
CA PRO A 87 -6.93 21.92 12.78
C PRO A 87 -5.71 22.57 13.43
N ALA A 88 -4.83 23.15 12.63
CA ALA A 88 -3.73 23.93 13.16
C ALA A 88 -4.31 25.09 13.99
N ALA A 89 -3.83 25.26 15.22
CA ALA A 89 -4.11 26.49 15.94
C ALA A 89 -3.70 27.65 15.02
N GLU A 90 -4.58 28.62 14.79
CA GLU A 90 -4.28 29.76 13.90
C GLU A 90 -2.91 30.31 14.23
N PRO A 91 -1.99 30.43 13.25
CA PRO A 91 -0.79 31.20 13.46
C PRO A 91 -1.22 32.65 13.76
N ALA A 92 -0.75 33.20 14.87
CA ALA A 92 -0.93 34.60 15.20
C ALA A 92 -0.62 35.41 13.95
N LYS A 93 -1.59 36.21 13.50
CA LYS A 93 -1.44 37.12 12.37
C LYS A 93 -0.18 37.95 12.63
N THR A 94 0.84 37.76 11.81
CA THR A 94 1.97 38.69 11.72
C THR A 94 1.39 40.00 11.21
N GLU A 95 1.38 40.99 12.06
CA GLU A 95 1.01 42.37 11.72
C GLU A 95 2.02 42.87 10.68
N GLU A 96 1.61 42.94 9.43
CA GLU A 96 2.24 43.86 8.48
C GLU A 96 1.70 45.24 8.77
N GLN A 97 2.62 46.15 9.13
CA GLN A 97 2.35 47.56 9.40
C GLN A 97 1.81 48.29 8.17
N PRO A 98 0.98 49.30 8.38
CA PRO A 98 0.20 49.93 7.32
C PRO A 98 0.95 51.09 6.67
N ALA A 99 0.75 51.27 5.38
CA ALA A 99 0.97 52.55 4.72
C ALA A 99 -0.25 53.46 4.95
N GLN A 100 0.04 54.67 5.39
CA GLN A 100 -0.80 55.82 5.67
C GLN A 100 -1.64 56.24 4.43
N GLU A 101 -2.79 56.67 4.57
CA GLU A 101 -3.50 57.87 4.92
C GLU A 101 -4.81 58.00 4.12
N ALA A 102 -5.93 58.18 4.77
CA ALA A 102 -6.75 59.39 4.64
C ALA A 102 -7.98 59.27 5.55
N ALA A 103 -8.11 60.27 6.36
CA ALA A 103 -9.18 60.49 7.31
C ALA A 103 -10.53 60.72 6.62
N SER A 104 -11.65 60.19 7.20
CA SER A 104 -12.82 61.00 7.51
C SER A 104 -13.84 60.22 8.35
N GLU A 105 -14.12 60.79 9.48
CA GLU A 105 -15.38 60.88 10.21
C GLU A 105 -16.10 59.61 10.68
N LYS A 106 -16.11 59.45 12.00
CA LYS A 106 -17.12 58.73 12.77
C LYS A 106 -18.47 59.39 12.61
N PRO A 107 -19.55 58.63 12.67
CA PRO A 107 -20.61 58.99 13.56
C PRO A 107 -20.81 57.93 14.65
N VAL A 108 -20.81 58.37 15.87
CA VAL A 108 -21.45 57.77 17.03
C VAL A 108 -22.93 57.69 16.72
N GLY A 109 -23.51 56.51 16.82
CA GLY A 109 -24.92 56.25 16.61
C GLY A 109 -25.38 55.02 17.37
N ILE A 110 -25.81 55.23 18.60
CA ILE A 110 -26.95 54.65 19.33
C ILE A 110 -27.35 53.22 18.94
N ALA A 111 -27.22 52.28 19.88
CA ALA A 111 -27.90 51.00 19.90
C ALA A 111 -29.42 51.21 19.77
N GLY A 112 -29.97 50.82 18.60
CA GLY A 112 -31.39 50.93 18.31
C GLY A 112 -31.78 50.19 17.06
N SER A 113 -32.32 48.97 17.23
CA SER A 113 -33.30 48.27 16.37
C SER A 113 -33.03 48.24 14.84
N ASN A 114 -32.05 47.44 14.42
CA ASN A 114 -32.03 46.97 13.03
C ASN A 114 -32.68 45.55 12.92
N CYS A 115 -33.65 45.25 13.79
CA CYS A 115 -34.40 44.01 13.74
C CYS A 115 -35.60 44.17 12.85
N ARG A 116 -35.71 43.34 11.81
CA ARG A 116 -36.92 43.22 10.98
C ARG A 116 -38.06 42.61 11.78
N GLU A 117 -37.73 41.53 12.54
CA GLU A 117 -38.66 40.87 13.45
C GLU A 117 -37.89 40.05 14.49
N MET A 118 -38.58 39.66 15.58
CA MET A 118 -38.02 38.79 16.61
C MET A 118 -38.51 37.36 16.42
N HIS A 119 -37.59 36.44 16.23
CA HIS A 119 -37.92 35.02 16.08
C HIS A 119 -37.70 34.26 17.39
N ARG A 120 -38.72 33.55 17.87
CA ARG A 120 -38.60 32.64 19.01
C ARG A 120 -38.29 31.23 18.52
N VAL A 121 -37.13 30.72 18.90
CA VAL A 121 -36.62 29.41 18.49
C VAL A 121 -37.54 28.27 18.94
N LYS A 122 -37.97 27.46 17.99
CA LYS A 122 -38.81 26.27 18.21
C LYS A 122 -37.92 25.01 18.39
N SER A 123 -38.56 23.93 18.82
CA SER A 123 -37.89 22.65 18.96
C SER A 123 -37.38 22.16 17.59
N LYS A 124 -36.11 21.73 17.50
CA LYS A 124 -35.40 21.25 16.29
C LYS A 124 -35.05 22.33 15.26
N GLU A 125 -35.25 23.61 15.51
CA GLU A 125 -34.70 24.66 14.67
C GLU A 125 -33.21 24.85 14.95
N THR A 126 -32.44 25.10 13.91
CA THR A 126 -31.01 25.41 13.95
C THR A 126 -30.78 26.83 13.42
N LEU A 127 -29.64 27.44 13.76
CA LEU A 127 -29.28 28.75 13.20
C LEU A 127 -29.37 28.79 11.67
N PHE A 128 -28.93 27.68 11.04
CA PHE A 128 -29.01 27.57 9.58
C PHE A 128 -30.45 27.54 9.06
N SER A 129 -31.34 26.75 9.69
CA SER A 129 -32.73 26.67 9.27
C SER A 129 -33.46 27.99 9.49
N ILE A 130 -33.11 28.75 10.53
CA ILE A 130 -33.68 30.10 10.79
C ILE A 130 -33.15 31.09 9.77
N ALA A 131 -31.83 31.12 9.50
CA ALA A 131 -31.25 31.98 8.48
C ALA A 131 -31.86 31.74 7.11
N GLN A 132 -32.01 30.48 6.71
CA GLN A 132 -32.65 30.09 5.44
C GLN A 132 -34.14 30.52 5.38
N LYS A 133 -34.89 30.34 6.47
CA LYS A 133 -36.31 30.71 6.56
C LYS A 133 -36.54 32.20 6.33
N TYR A 134 -35.64 33.05 6.80
CA TYR A 134 -35.75 34.49 6.73
C TYR A 134 -34.93 35.13 5.60
N GLY A 135 -34.21 34.34 4.83
CA GLY A 135 -33.41 34.80 3.70
C GLY A 135 -32.21 35.67 4.10
N VAL A 136 -31.66 35.43 5.30
CA VAL A 136 -30.48 36.12 5.82
C VAL A 136 -29.29 35.17 5.94
N THR A 137 -28.08 35.69 5.89
CA THR A 137 -26.87 34.85 6.10
C THR A 137 -26.67 34.53 7.59
N LEU A 138 -25.91 33.46 7.88
CA LEU A 138 -25.55 33.12 9.26
C LEU A 138 -24.74 34.24 9.90
N GLU A 139 -23.94 34.97 9.12
CA GLU A 139 -23.10 36.07 9.58
C GLU A 139 -23.98 37.27 9.95
N GLU A 140 -24.96 37.64 9.11
CA GLU A 140 -25.93 38.70 9.40
C GLU A 140 -26.76 38.36 10.65
N LEU A 141 -27.18 37.10 10.78
CA LEU A 141 -27.95 36.65 11.95
C LEU A 141 -27.09 36.69 13.24
N ARG A 142 -25.82 36.33 13.18
CA ARG A 142 -24.88 36.42 14.34
C ARG A 142 -24.56 37.88 14.65
N ALA A 143 -24.30 38.70 13.65
CA ALA A 143 -24.00 40.11 13.84
C ALA A 143 -25.18 40.89 14.46
N ALA A 144 -26.40 40.47 14.19
CA ALA A 144 -27.61 41.03 14.79
C ALA A 144 -27.89 40.54 16.23
N ASN A 145 -27.20 39.46 16.66
CA ASN A 145 -27.42 38.83 17.97
C ASN A 145 -26.09 38.55 18.73
N PRO A 146 -25.22 39.54 18.91
CA PRO A 146 -23.87 39.31 19.48
C PRO A 146 -23.91 38.85 20.93
N GLU A 147 -24.94 39.20 21.69
CA GLU A 147 -25.09 38.80 23.09
C GLU A 147 -25.58 37.34 23.23
N THR A 148 -26.43 36.89 22.28
CA THR A 148 -27.04 35.56 22.35
C THR A 148 -26.24 34.51 21.60
N LEU A 149 -25.51 34.86 20.53
CA LEU A 149 -24.84 33.94 19.62
C LEU A 149 -23.29 34.05 19.71
N GLN A 150 -22.75 34.02 20.92
CA GLN A 150 -21.28 34.00 21.15
C GLN A 150 -20.64 32.71 20.61
N PRO A 151 -19.35 32.72 20.25
CA PRO A 151 -18.65 31.51 19.85
C PRO A 151 -18.81 30.38 20.87
N GLY A 152 -19.31 29.21 20.41
CA GLY A 152 -19.58 28.05 21.26
C GLY A 152 -20.99 28.01 21.88
N TYR A 153 -21.85 28.99 21.64
CA TYR A 153 -23.22 28.96 22.12
C TYR A 153 -24.09 27.96 21.32
N GLU A 154 -24.73 27.05 22.03
CA GLU A 154 -25.73 26.14 21.46
C GLU A 154 -27.13 26.74 21.56
N LEU A 155 -27.82 26.84 20.44
CA LEU A 155 -29.16 27.39 20.35
C LEU A 155 -30.17 26.58 21.15
N LYS A 156 -30.92 27.24 22.04
CA LYS A 156 -31.88 26.56 22.90
C LYS A 156 -33.32 26.91 22.49
N LYS A 157 -34.24 25.97 22.77
CA LYS A 157 -35.67 26.21 22.58
C LYS A 157 -36.10 27.38 23.47
N LYS A 158 -36.86 28.34 22.88
CA LYS A 158 -37.35 29.61 23.45
C LYS A 158 -36.34 30.77 23.41
N ASP A 159 -35.12 30.57 22.92
CA ASP A 159 -34.25 31.71 22.61
C ASP A 159 -34.97 32.68 21.68
N VAL A 160 -34.66 33.96 21.79
CA VAL A 160 -35.25 35.00 20.99
C VAL A 160 -34.13 35.64 20.18
N LEU A 161 -34.21 35.53 18.85
CA LEU A 161 -33.24 36.08 17.92
C LEU A 161 -33.81 37.26 17.17
N CYS A 162 -33.04 38.31 17.07
CA CYS A 162 -33.28 39.43 16.17
C CYS A 162 -32.98 39.01 14.73
N ILE A 163 -33.97 39.08 13.85
CA ILE A 163 -33.77 38.85 12.41
C ILE A 163 -33.49 40.21 11.75
N PRO A 164 -32.31 40.41 11.17
CA PRO A 164 -31.99 41.69 10.52
C PRO A 164 -32.70 41.86 9.19
N TYR A 165 -32.77 43.12 8.71
CA TYR A 165 -33.12 43.36 7.32
C TYR A 165 -32.01 42.85 6.42
N HIS A 166 -32.37 42.08 5.39
CA HIS A 166 -31.38 41.67 4.38
C HIS A 166 -30.92 42.94 3.65
N ARG A 167 -29.63 43.25 3.76
CA ARG A 167 -29.04 44.31 2.92
C ARG A 167 -28.78 43.66 1.56
N GLU A 168 -29.50 44.11 0.52
CA GLU A 168 -29.05 43.80 -0.84
C GLU A 168 -27.61 44.27 -1.00
N PRO A 169 -26.68 43.40 -1.32
CA PRO A 169 -25.32 43.82 -1.56
C PRO A 169 -25.33 44.71 -2.82
N THR A 170 -24.86 45.95 -2.66
CA THR A 170 -24.47 46.77 -3.80
C THR A 170 -23.68 45.90 -4.74
N LYS A 171 -24.05 45.83 -6.03
CA LYS A 171 -23.47 44.99 -7.06
C LYS A 171 -21.93 45.07 -7.08
N ALA A 172 -21.27 44.36 -6.20
CA ALA A 172 -19.97 43.84 -6.46
C ALA A 172 -20.18 42.67 -7.43
N VAL A 173 -19.59 42.75 -8.59
CA VAL A 173 -19.53 41.64 -9.56
C VAL A 173 -19.12 40.41 -8.79
N LYS A 174 -20.07 39.53 -8.44
CA LYS A 174 -19.76 38.18 -7.98
C LYS A 174 -19.12 37.47 -9.17
N VAL A 175 -17.82 37.44 -9.18
CA VAL A 175 -17.12 36.33 -9.76
C VAL A 175 -17.57 35.16 -8.87
N GLU A 176 -18.49 34.33 -9.37
CA GLU A 176 -18.71 33.01 -8.78
C GLU A 176 -17.38 32.28 -8.93
N GLU A 177 -16.55 32.33 -7.89
CA GLU A 177 -15.45 31.43 -7.78
C GLU A 177 -16.04 30.02 -7.68
N LYS A 178 -16.16 29.40 -8.84
CA LYS A 178 -16.52 27.99 -8.96
C LYS A 178 -15.59 27.23 -8.05
N ALA A 179 -16.15 26.53 -7.05
CA ALA A 179 -15.33 25.75 -6.14
C ALA A 179 -14.34 24.90 -6.96
N PRO A 180 -13.04 24.93 -6.66
CA PRO A 180 -12.04 24.25 -7.45
C PRO A 180 -12.34 22.74 -7.48
N SER A 181 -12.14 22.12 -8.62
CA SER A 181 -12.30 20.68 -8.76
C SER A 181 -11.26 19.94 -7.91
N ASN A 182 -11.51 18.66 -7.61
CA ASN A 182 -10.53 17.84 -6.90
C ASN A 182 -9.20 17.82 -7.67
N GLU A 183 -9.22 17.68 -9.00
CA GLU A 183 -8.04 17.67 -9.86
C GLU A 183 -7.22 18.96 -9.72
N GLU A 184 -7.90 20.12 -9.72
CA GLU A 184 -7.25 21.42 -9.54
C GLU A 184 -6.62 21.56 -8.16
N LEU A 185 -7.33 21.18 -7.08
CA LEU A 185 -6.81 21.24 -5.73
C LEU A 185 -5.60 20.30 -5.54
N PHE A 186 -5.70 19.07 -6.02
CA PHE A 186 -4.56 18.15 -5.94
C PHE A 186 -3.36 18.63 -6.74
N ARG A 187 -3.56 19.26 -7.90
CA ARG A 187 -2.50 19.87 -8.70
C ARG A 187 -1.86 21.06 -7.97
N GLN A 188 -2.67 21.94 -7.36
CA GLN A 188 -2.16 23.08 -6.59
C GLN A 188 -1.33 22.63 -5.38
N VAL A 189 -1.83 21.64 -4.62
CA VAL A 189 -1.17 21.16 -3.40
C VAL A 189 0.11 20.37 -3.69
N ARG A 190 0.10 19.53 -4.72
CA ARG A 190 1.22 18.62 -5.02
C ARG A 190 2.22 19.19 -6.01
N GLY A 191 1.85 20.24 -6.74
CA GLY A 191 2.61 20.75 -7.86
C GLY A 191 2.62 19.77 -9.05
N GLU A 192 3.38 20.08 -10.07
CA GLU A 192 3.66 19.16 -11.16
C GLU A 192 4.67 18.11 -10.71
N GLU A 193 4.39 16.84 -10.99
CA GLU A 193 5.36 15.75 -10.80
C GLU A 193 6.53 15.97 -11.77
N ARG A 194 7.65 16.47 -11.26
CA ARG A 194 8.87 16.64 -12.04
C ARG A 194 9.80 15.47 -11.80
N GLY A 195 10.14 14.77 -12.86
CA GLY A 195 11.14 13.72 -12.83
C GLY A 195 12.53 14.26 -12.44
N LEU A 196 13.37 13.38 -11.91
CA LEU A 196 14.74 13.72 -11.54
C LEU A 196 15.69 13.41 -12.71
N SER A 197 16.57 14.36 -13.01
CA SER A 197 17.68 14.16 -13.95
C SER A 197 18.95 13.63 -13.27
N THR A 198 19.08 13.87 -11.97
CA THR A 198 20.12 13.34 -11.09
C THR A 198 19.46 12.67 -9.89
N ILE A 199 19.84 11.45 -9.57
CA ILE A 199 19.26 10.67 -8.47
C ILE A 199 20.34 10.41 -7.43
N ARG A 200 20.11 10.87 -6.19
CA ARG A 200 20.98 10.61 -5.02
C ARG A 200 20.49 9.36 -4.31
N VAL A 201 21.26 8.30 -4.44
CA VAL A 201 20.92 6.97 -3.95
C VAL A 201 21.67 6.69 -2.66
N GLY A 202 20.96 6.44 -1.57
CA GLY A 202 21.51 5.89 -0.33
C GLY A 202 21.41 4.36 -0.35
N VAL A 203 22.49 3.69 -0.02
CA VAL A 203 22.52 2.23 0.18
C VAL A 203 22.96 1.97 1.60
N VAL A 204 22.08 1.41 2.43
CA VAL A 204 22.31 1.15 3.86
C VAL A 204 22.18 -0.35 4.09
N LEU A 205 23.28 -1.07 3.97
CA LEU A 205 23.33 -2.53 4.02
C LEU A 205 24.52 -3.01 4.86
N PRO A 206 24.45 -4.19 5.50
CA PRO A 206 25.62 -4.80 6.15
C PRO A 206 26.58 -5.33 5.07
N LEU A 207 27.65 -4.60 4.78
CA LEU A 207 28.54 -4.89 3.66
C LEU A 207 29.92 -5.40 4.09
N LYS A 208 30.36 -5.08 5.30
CA LYS A 208 31.71 -5.40 5.79
C LYS A 208 31.81 -6.71 6.58
N GLU A 209 30.69 -7.25 7.00
CA GLU A 209 30.66 -8.47 7.79
C GLU A 209 30.94 -9.71 6.93
N GLN A 210 31.62 -10.68 7.52
CA GLN A 210 31.86 -11.98 6.87
C GLN A 210 30.71 -12.94 7.20
N THR A 211 29.48 -12.57 6.84
CA THR A 211 28.28 -13.37 7.07
C THR A 211 27.59 -13.73 5.75
N PRO A 212 26.83 -14.84 5.71
CA PRO A 212 26.02 -15.14 4.53
C PRO A 212 25.03 -14.02 4.15
N LEU A 213 24.53 -13.28 5.14
CA LEU A 213 23.66 -12.14 4.92
C LEU A 213 24.41 -11.01 4.20
N ALA A 214 25.59 -10.64 4.68
CA ALA A 214 26.41 -9.59 4.06
C ALA A 214 26.82 -9.96 2.63
N ALA A 215 27.16 -11.23 2.37
CA ALA A 215 27.43 -11.70 1.01
C ALA A 215 26.20 -11.53 0.08
N ARG A 216 25.00 -11.85 0.57
CA ARG A 216 23.75 -11.70 -0.19
C ARG A 216 23.39 -10.23 -0.43
N THR A 217 23.58 -9.35 0.57
CA THR A 217 23.33 -7.92 0.43
C THR A 217 24.34 -7.24 -0.47
N LEU A 218 25.61 -7.71 -0.47
CA LEU A 218 26.61 -7.24 -1.41
C LEU A 218 26.25 -7.61 -2.85
N ASP A 219 25.77 -8.82 -3.06
CA ASP A 219 25.34 -9.26 -4.39
C ASP A 219 24.12 -8.44 -4.89
N PHE A 220 23.16 -8.17 -4.01
CA PHE A 220 22.05 -7.25 -4.28
C PHE A 220 22.54 -5.83 -4.62
N TYR A 221 23.51 -5.30 -3.88
CA TYR A 221 24.11 -4.00 -4.15
C TYR A 221 24.79 -3.95 -5.53
N ARG A 222 25.55 -5.01 -5.89
CA ARG A 222 26.11 -5.14 -7.25
C ARG A 222 25.02 -5.09 -8.32
N GLY A 223 23.89 -5.74 -8.08
CA GLY A 223 22.71 -5.63 -8.95
C GLY A 223 22.17 -4.21 -9.09
N LEU A 224 22.06 -3.47 -7.99
CA LEU A 224 21.70 -2.03 -8.04
C LEU A 224 22.68 -1.22 -8.90
N LEU A 225 23.98 -1.48 -8.79
CA LEU A 225 25.01 -0.82 -9.62
C LEU A 225 24.85 -1.17 -11.10
N MET A 226 24.46 -2.40 -11.43
CA MET A 226 24.14 -2.78 -12.82
C MET A 226 22.90 -2.02 -13.34
N ALA A 227 21.91 -1.76 -12.48
CA ALA A 227 20.75 -0.94 -12.85
C ALA A 227 21.15 0.53 -13.09
N VAL A 228 22.02 1.08 -12.25
CA VAL A 228 22.61 2.42 -12.46
C VAL A 228 23.30 2.49 -13.81
N ASP A 229 24.15 1.52 -14.14
CA ASP A 229 24.86 1.46 -15.41
C ASP A 229 23.87 1.46 -16.60
N SER A 230 22.83 0.61 -16.52
CA SER A 230 21.79 0.55 -17.55
C SER A 230 21.01 1.86 -17.70
N MET A 231 20.71 2.54 -16.58
CA MET A 231 19.94 3.80 -16.59
C MET A 231 20.77 5.02 -17.03
N LYS A 232 22.09 5.01 -16.84
CA LYS A 232 22.98 6.08 -17.37
C LYS A 232 22.86 6.25 -18.89
N HIS A 233 22.65 5.17 -19.60
CA HIS A 233 22.46 5.23 -21.07
C HIS A 233 21.18 5.98 -21.47
N THR A 234 20.26 6.26 -20.54
CA THR A 234 19.06 7.07 -20.80
C THR A 234 19.26 8.56 -20.50
N GLY A 235 20.48 9.00 -20.18
CA GLY A 235 20.80 10.40 -19.85
C GLY A 235 20.63 10.77 -18.37
N LEU A 236 20.38 9.81 -17.50
CA LEU A 236 20.29 10.04 -16.06
C LEU A 236 21.67 10.08 -15.39
N ASN A 237 21.81 10.96 -14.41
CA ASN A 237 22.97 11.03 -13.53
C ASN A 237 22.67 10.39 -12.19
N PHE A 238 23.70 9.82 -11.56
CA PHE A 238 23.57 9.18 -10.26
C PHE A 238 24.71 9.60 -9.33
N GLU A 239 24.34 9.88 -8.07
CA GLU A 239 25.25 10.04 -6.94
C GLU A 239 24.93 8.92 -5.95
N ILE A 240 25.87 8.00 -5.72
CA ILE A 240 25.64 6.83 -4.88
C ILE A 240 26.41 6.97 -3.57
N TYR A 241 25.67 6.95 -2.47
CA TYR A 241 26.19 7.04 -1.11
C TYR A 241 26.00 5.70 -0.42
N THR A 242 27.08 4.95 -0.28
CA THR A 242 27.07 3.62 0.34
C THR A 242 27.47 3.73 1.81
N PHE A 243 26.59 3.26 2.67
CA PHE A 243 26.79 3.22 4.11
C PHE A 243 26.76 1.76 4.56
N ASP A 244 27.76 1.39 5.34
CA ASP A 244 27.73 0.12 6.05
C ASP A 244 26.79 0.25 7.24
N ALA A 245 25.75 -0.55 7.26
CA ALA A 245 24.74 -0.52 8.31
C ALA A 245 25.25 -1.04 9.65
N GLY A 246 26.34 -1.82 9.63
CA GLY A 246 26.81 -2.55 10.81
C GLY A 246 25.72 -3.43 11.42
N THR A 247 25.86 -3.74 12.71
CA THR A 247 24.92 -4.60 13.45
C THR A 247 24.30 -3.94 14.66
N THR A 248 24.72 -2.75 15.00
CA THR A 248 24.31 -2.06 16.23
C THR A 248 23.43 -0.83 15.95
N ALA A 249 22.73 -0.37 16.99
CA ALA A 249 21.97 0.89 16.95
C ALA A 249 22.89 2.11 16.77
N GLU A 250 24.11 2.07 17.32
CA GLU A 250 25.10 3.12 17.16
C GLU A 250 25.60 3.23 15.73
N ASP A 251 25.74 2.11 15.02
CA ASP A 251 26.17 2.12 13.62
C ASP A 251 25.15 2.85 12.75
N ILE A 252 23.88 2.51 12.89
CA ILE A 252 22.83 3.15 12.10
C ILE A 252 22.66 4.64 12.49
N ASN A 253 22.78 4.99 13.76
CA ASN A 253 22.71 6.38 14.19
C ASN A 253 23.84 7.22 13.57
N ARG A 254 25.06 6.68 13.45
CA ARG A 254 26.19 7.34 12.75
C ARG A 254 25.88 7.57 11.25
N VAL A 255 25.18 6.64 10.61
CA VAL A 255 24.73 6.80 9.21
C VAL A 255 23.70 7.92 9.11
N LEU A 256 22.70 7.94 9.98
CA LEU A 256 21.61 8.91 9.96
C LEU A 256 22.07 10.34 10.27
N GLN A 257 23.18 10.52 11.02
CA GLN A 257 23.78 11.82 11.30
C GLN A 257 24.61 12.41 10.14
N ARG A 258 24.81 11.68 9.04
CA ARG A 258 25.55 12.18 7.89
C ARG A 258 24.80 13.36 7.22
N PRO A 259 25.45 14.50 6.96
CA PRO A 259 24.79 15.67 6.37
C PRO A 259 24.15 15.42 5.00
N ILE A 260 24.57 14.40 4.30
CA ILE A 260 24.03 14.02 2.99
C ILE A 260 22.69 13.29 3.12
N PHE A 261 22.39 12.64 4.27
CA PHE A 261 21.24 11.77 4.42
C PHE A 261 19.91 12.48 4.09
N PRO A 262 19.62 13.71 4.58
CA PRO A 262 18.41 14.46 4.23
C PRO A 262 18.28 14.82 2.75
N GLN A 263 19.39 14.78 2.00
CA GLN A 263 19.43 15.15 0.58
C GLN A 263 19.20 13.97 -0.35
N LEU A 264 19.14 12.75 0.18
CA LEU A 264 18.92 11.55 -0.62
C LEU A 264 17.52 11.58 -1.29
N ASP A 265 17.46 11.00 -2.46
CA ASP A 265 16.23 10.87 -3.24
C ASP A 265 15.58 9.48 -3.06
N ILE A 266 16.36 8.49 -2.63
CA ILE A 266 15.92 7.15 -2.28
C ILE A 266 16.94 6.46 -1.38
N VAL A 267 16.47 5.57 -0.49
CA VAL A 267 17.31 4.72 0.35
C VAL A 267 16.94 3.26 0.16
N PHE A 268 17.93 2.40 -0.11
CA PHE A 268 17.79 0.95 -0.16
C PHE A 268 18.37 0.31 1.12
N GLY A 269 17.55 -0.44 1.82
CA GLY A 269 17.86 -1.00 3.14
C GLY A 269 17.34 -0.13 4.29
N PRO A 270 17.71 -0.45 5.54
CA PRO A 270 18.53 -1.57 5.97
C PRO A 270 17.78 -2.91 5.98
N VAL A 271 18.40 -3.95 6.59
CA VAL A 271 17.82 -5.31 6.66
C VAL A 271 17.38 -5.71 8.07
N ASP A 272 17.95 -5.13 9.09
CA ASP A 272 17.61 -5.40 10.49
C ASP A 272 16.35 -4.64 10.91
N PRO A 273 15.39 -5.28 11.62
CA PRO A 273 14.14 -4.62 12.02
C PRO A 273 14.33 -3.36 12.87
N THR A 274 15.31 -3.36 13.79
CA THR A 274 15.58 -2.20 14.66
C THR A 274 16.12 -1.03 13.86
N GLN A 275 17.02 -1.33 12.91
CA GLN A 275 17.56 -0.34 12.00
C GLN A 275 16.51 0.17 11.00
N ILE A 276 15.61 -0.71 10.49
CA ILE A 276 14.47 -0.33 9.65
C ILE A 276 13.63 0.72 10.37
N LYS A 277 13.28 0.49 11.63
CA LYS A 277 12.50 1.44 12.44
C LYS A 277 13.20 2.81 12.58
N ALA A 278 14.51 2.81 12.80
CA ALA A 278 15.29 4.05 12.93
C ALA A 278 15.35 4.84 11.62
N VAL A 279 15.65 4.16 10.49
CA VAL A 279 15.73 4.78 9.16
C VAL A 279 14.34 5.24 8.70
N SER A 280 13.29 4.48 9.00
CA SER A 280 11.91 4.82 8.64
C SER A 280 11.47 6.18 9.21
N LYS A 281 11.79 6.48 10.47
CA LYS A 281 11.49 7.79 11.08
C LYS A 281 12.15 8.95 10.32
N VAL A 282 13.41 8.76 9.94
CA VAL A 282 14.16 9.79 9.20
C VAL A 282 13.68 9.91 7.76
N SER A 283 13.36 8.79 7.13
CA SER A 283 12.73 8.71 5.80
C SER A 283 11.41 9.50 5.76
N GLU A 284 10.55 9.31 6.75
CA GLU A 284 9.28 10.02 6.89
C GLU A 284 9.50 11.53 7.08
N GLN A 285 10.36 11.90 8.03
CA GLN A 285 10.69 13.29 8.32
C GLN A 285 11.18 14.06 7.09
N TRP A 286 12.05 13.46 6.28
CA TRP A 286 12.65 14.07 5.10
C TRP A 286 11.97 13.69 3.79
N LYS A 287 10.86 12.96 3.86
CA LYS A 287 10.07 12.49 2.68
C LYS A 287 10.95 11.75 1.67
N ILE A 288 11.78 10.83 2.16
CA ILE A 288 12.70 10.05 1.32
C ILE A 288 12.09 8.67 1.10
N PRO A 289 11.81 8.25 -0.14
CA PRO A 289 11.47 6.87 -0.46
C PRO A 289 12.48 5.88 0.14
N MET A 290 12.00 4.96 0.97
CA MET A 290 12.81 3.94 1.62
C MET A 290 12.36 2.56 1.17
N VAL A 291 13.27 1.79 0.60
CA VAL A 291 13.02 0.45 0.07
C VAL A 291 13.58 -0.60 1.02
N VAL A 292 12.72 -1.49 1.51
CA VAL A 292 13.08 -2.63 2.38
C VAL A 292 13.00 -3.91 1.56
N PRO A 293 14.15 -4.43 1.06
CA PRO A 293 14.14 -5.54 0.12
C PRO A 293 14.01 -6.92 0.77
N PHE A 294 14.44 -7.09 2.03
CA PHE A 294 14.64 -8.43 2.61
C PHE A 294 13.74 -8.77 3.80
N TYR A 295 13.05 -7.78 4.37
CA TYR A 295 12.23 -7.97 5.56
C TYR A 295 10.75 -7.74 5.25
N SER A 296 9.89 -8.72 5.59
CA SER A 296 8.45 -8.71 5.25
C SER A 296 7.54 -8.21 6.37
N LYS A 297 8.04 -8.15 7.62
CA LYS A 297 7.21 -7.88 8.80
C LYS A 297 7.40 -6.47 9.35
N SER A 298 7.69 -5.48 8.48
CA SER A 298 7.86 -4.08 8.90
C SER A 298 6.50 -3.47 9.20
N GLU A 299 6.27 -3.15 10.48
CA GLU A 299 5.04 -2.48 10.93
C GLU A 299 5.01 -1.00 10.53
N GLU A 300 6.18 -0.40 10.31
CA GLU A 300 6.32 0.98 9.88
C GLU A 300 5.62 1.27 8.54
N VAL A 301 5.38 0.23 7.72
CA VAL A 301 4.64 0.37 6.46
C VAL A 301 3.20 0.85 6.66
N PHE A 302 2.62 0.65 7.84
CA PHE A 302 1.25 1.09 8.12
C PHE A 302 1.15 2.59 8.42
N THR A 303 2.24 3.23 8.77
CA THR A 303 2.28 4.65 9.17
C THR A 303 3.16 5.51 8.26
N ASN A 304 4.28 4.98 7.75
CA ASN A 304 5.19 5.74 6.89
C ASN A 304 4.83 5.61 5.40
N PRO A 305 4.30 6.67 4.76
CA PRO A 305 3.89 6.65 3.35
C PRO A 305 5.04 6.52 2.35
N TYR A 306 6.28 6.73 2.79
CA TYR A 306 7.49 6.65 1.96
C TYR A 306 8.17 5.30 2.02
N LEU A 307 7.59 4.32 2.76
CA LEU A 307 8.16 2.99 2.93
C LEU A 307 7.64 2.03 1.85
N PHE A 308 8.56 1.32 1.19
CA PHE A 308 8.30 0.31 0.17
C PHE A 308 8.85 -1.04 0.65
N VAL A 309 7.98 -1.96 1.04
CA VAL A 309 8.35 -3.31 1.45
C VAL A 309 8.20 -4.24 0.26
N LEU A 310 9.32 -4.80 -0.20
CA LEU A 310 9.33 -5.60 -1.43
C LEU A 310 8.90 -7.05 -1.20
N ASN A 311 9.15 -7.59 -0.01
CA ASN A 311 8.66 -8.91 0.38
C ASN A 311 7.34 -8.75 1.15
N ALA A 312 6.22 -9.14 0.54
CA ALA A 312 4.95 -9.13 1.25
C ALA A 312 4.92 -10.19 2.36
N PRO A 313 4.25 -9.93 3.49
CA PRO A 313 3.96 -10.96 4.50
C PRO A 313 3.21 -12.16 3.91
N ASP A 314 3.39 -13.34 4.49
CA ASP A 314 2.78 -14.59 4.03
C ASP A 314 1.25 -14.48 3.88
N THR A 315 0.60 -13.76 4.79
CA THR A 315 -0.85 -13.50 4.72
C THR A 315 -1.27 -12.79 3.42
N ILE A 316 -0.49 -11.83 2.95
CA ILE A 316 -0.73 -11.14 1.68
C ILE A 316 -0.41 -12.06 0.51
N GLN A 317 0.69 -12.82 0.61
CA GLN A 317 1.08 -13.78 -0.43
C GLN A 317 0.01 -14.86 -0.62
N HIS A 318 -0.53 -15.42 0.46
CA HIS A 318 -1.59 -16.42 0.41
C HIS A 318 -2.89 -15.89 -0.21
N VAL A 319 -3.28 -14.64 0.08
CA VAL A 319 -4.45 -14.00 -0.53
C VAL A 319 -4.25 -13.82 -2.05
N GLU A 320 -3.06 -13.41 -2.49
CA GLU A 320 -2.78 -13.28 -3.92
C GLU A 320 -2.69 -14.66 -4.62
N ALA A 321 -2.11 -15.66 -3.94
CA ALA A 321 -2.05 -17.04 -4.44
C ALA A 321 -3.46 -17.65 -4.57
N GLU A 322 -4.33 -17.43 -3.59
CA GLU A 322 -5.73 -17.86 -3.62
C GLU A 322 -6.48 -17.21 -4.79
N ARG A 323 -6.29 -15.91 -5.00
CA ARG A 323 -6.90 -15.19 -6.13
C ARG A 323 -6.47 -15.79 -7.48
N LEU A 324 -5.18 -16.10 -7.65
CA LEU A 324 -4.64 -16.75 -8.84
C LEU A 324 -5.18 -18.18 -9.00
N PHE A 325 -5.20 -18.96 -7.91
CA PHE A 325 -5.73 -20.31 -7.90
C PHE A 325 -7.21 -20.35 -8.34
N LYS A 326 -8.01 -19.47 -7.75
CA LYS A 326 -9.44 -19.36 -8.06
C LYS A 326 -9.67 -19.01 -9.54
N ALA A 327 -8.95 -18.02 -10.06
CA ALA A 327 -9.05 -17.62 -11.46
C ALA A 327 -8.65 -18.74 -12.43
N SER A 328 -7.65 -19.55 -12.06
CA SER A 328 -7.12 -20.62 -12.93
C SER A 328 -7.89 -21.93 -12.83
N PHE A 329 -8.45 -22.24 -11.65
CA PHE A 329 -8.97 -23.59 -11.35
C PHE A 329 -10.42 -23.64 -10.87
N GLN A 330 -11.17 -22.55 -10.98
CA GLN A 330 -12.60 -22.55 -10.64
C GLN A 330 -13.36 -23.58 -11.50
N GLY A 331 -14.20 -24.40 -10.86
CA GLY A 331 -14.99 -25.45 -11.54
C GLY A 331 -14.24 -26.76 -11.79
N ARG A 332 -12.95 -26.84 -11.47
CA ARG A 332 -12.14 -28.07 -11.55
C ARG A 332 -12.39 -28.98 -10.35
N ASN A 333 -12.01 -30.26 -10.47
CA ASN A 333 -11.96 -31.15 -9.32
C ASN A 333 -10.68 -30.91 -8.52
N ILE A 334 -10.81 -30.46 -7.28
CA ILE A 334 -9.66 -30.17 -6.42
C ILE A 334 -9.48 -31.30 -5.41
N VAL A 335 -8.30 -31.90 -5.39
CA VAL A 335 -7.93 -32.98 -4.47
C VAL A 335 -6.84 -32.48 -3.51
N MET A 336 -7.20 -32.40 -2.24
CA MET A 336 -6.27 -32.06 -1.16
C MET A 336 -5.63 -33.33 -0.61
N VAL A 337 -4.31 -33.42 -0.66
CA VAL A 337 -3.55 -34.52 -0.07
C VAL A 337 -2.99 -34.07 1.27
N ASP A 338 -3.53 -34.61 2.36
CA ASP A 338 -3.02 -34.37 3.72
C ASP A 338 -1.67 -35.07 3.89
N THR A 339 -0.65 -34.29 4.14
CA THR A 339 0.73 -34.78 4.33
C THR A 339 1.02 -35.27 5.75
N GLY A 340 0.17 -34.92 6.72
CA GLY A 340 0.43 -35.15 8.15
C GLY A 340 1.44 -34.21 8.77
N GLU A 341 2.07 -33.34 7.97
CA GLU A 341 2.99 -32.29 8.42
C GLU A 341 2.25 -30.98 8.70
N LYS A 342 2.96 -29.95 9.16
CA LYS A 342 2.36 -28.63 9.42
C LYS A 342 1.70 -28.10 8.14
N THR A 343 0.39 -27.87 8.21
CA THR A 343 -0.40 -27.36 7.11
C THR A 343 0.04 -25.94 6.73
N ASP A 344 0.24 -25.70 5.44
CA ASP A 344 0.52 -24.37 4.92
C ASP A 344 -0.68 -23.43 5.09
N GLY A 345 -0.39 -22.15 5.30
CA GLY A 345 -1.42 -21.12 5.49
C GLY A 345 -2.35 -20.97 4.29
N PHE A 346 -1.86 -21.14 3.07
CA PHE A 346 -2.63 -21.10 1.83
C PHE A 346 -3.79 -22.12 1.81
N VAL A 347 -3.61 -23.30 2.41
CA VAL A 347 -4.63 -24.34 2.50
C VAL A 347 -5.91 -23.85 3.22
N SER A 348 -5.77 -22.96 4.17
CA SER A 348 -6.92 -22.38 4.90
C SER A 348 -7.81 -21.56 3.99
N TYR A 349 -7.22 -20.83 3.04
CA TYR A 349 -7.95 -20.08 2.02
C TYR A 349 -8.65 -21.02 1.03
N LEU A 350 -7.95 -22.08 0.57
CA LEU A 350 -8.56 -23.08 -0.32
C LEU A 350 -9.78 -23.76 0.31
N LYS A 351 -9.69 -24.19 1.56
CA LYS A 351 -10.80 -24.82 2.29
C LYS A 351 -12.03 -23.92 2.39
N LYS A 352 -11.82 -22.62 2.51
CA LYS A 352 -12.89 -21.64 2.58
C LYS A 352 -13.62 -21.47 1.24
N ASP A 353 -12.87 -21.37 0.15
CA ASP A 353 -13.41 -20.99 -1.16
C ASP A 353 -13.81 -22.18 -2.03
N PHE A 354 -13.32 -23.39 -1.72
CA PHE A 354 -13.63 -24.63 -2.42
C PHE A 354 -14.25 -25.68 -1.46
N PRO A 355 -15.53 -25.56 -1.12
CA PRO A 355 -16.18 -26.45 -0.14
C PRO A 355 -16.32 -27.90 -0.63
N SER A 356 -16.16 -28.16 -1.93
CA SER A 356 -16.25 -29.49 -2.55
C SER A 356 -14.90 -30.19 -2.73
N LEU A 357 -13.90 -29.84 -1.93
CA LEU A 357 -12.59 -30.52 -1.92
C LEU A 357 -12.74 -32.02 -1.68
N ARG A 358 -12.04 -32.83 -2.47
CA ARG A 358 -11.83 -34.23 -2.18
C ARG A 358 -10.53 -34.40 -1.39
N TYR A 359 -10.47 -35.42 -0.54
CA TYR A 359 -9.33 -35.60 0.36
C TYR A 359 -8.68 -36.97 0.14
N ALA A 360 -7.35 -36.99 0.16
CA ALA A 360 -6.50 -38.15 0.32
C ALA A 360 -5.49 -37.88 1.46
N LYS A 361 -4.76 -38.89 1.92
CA LYS A 361 -3.75 -38.75 2.99
C LYS A 361 -2.49 -39.52 2.63
N LEU A 362 -1.32 -38.93 2.90
CA LEU A 362 -0.05 -39.62 2.73
C LEU A 362 0.21 -40.64 3.87
N PRO A 363 0.85 -41.80 3.53
CA PRO A 363 1.15 -42.26 2.18
C PRO A 363 -0.13 -42.64 1.44
N VAL A 364 -0.25 -42.29 0.16
CA VAL A 364 -1.37 -42.61 -0.71
C VAL A 364 -0.88 -43.57 -1.81
N ASP A 365 -1.68 -44.62 -2.11
CA ASP A 365 -1.47 -45.50 -3.27
C ASP A 365 -2.21 -44.98 -4.50
N GLU A 366 -1.87 -45.52 -5.68
CA GLU A 366 -2.44 -45.09 -6.97
C GLU A 366 -3.95 -45.26 -7.02
N ASN A 367 -4.50 -46.40 -6.56
CA ASN A 367 -5.93 -46.66 -6.60
C ASN A 367 -6.71 -45.70 -5.70
N THR A 368 -6.20 -45.46 -4.52
CA THR A 368 -6.77 -44.45 -3.60
C THR A 368 -6.75 -43.06 -4.21
N LEU A 369 -5.67 -42.64 -4.85
CA LEU A 369 -5.61 -41.36 -5.53
C LEU A 369 -6.60 -41.30 -6.69
N ILE A 370 -6.61 -42.30 -7.56
CA ILE A 370 -7.54 -42.39 -8.72
C ILE A 370 -9.01 -42.31 -8.27
N SER A 371 -9.37 -42.92 -7.15
CA SER A 371 -10.75 -42.88 -6.62
C SER A 371 -11.22 -41.46 -6.25
N ARG A 372 -10.31 -40.50 -6.12
CA ARG A 372 -10.57 -39.08 -5.81
C ARG A 372 -10.64 -38.21 -7.06
N LEU A 373 -10.25 -38.74 -8.21
CA LEU A 373 -10.22 -38.02 -9.48
C LEU A 373 -11.60 -38.00 -10.14
N ASP A 374 -11.77 -37.08 -11.06
CA ASP A 374 -12.97 -36.93 -11.88
C ASP A 374 -12.60 -37.17 -13.36
N GLU A 375 -13.25 -38.10 -14.03
CA GLU A 375 -12.93 -38.46 -15.41
C GLU A 375 -13.36 -37.36 -16.41
N ASN A 376 -14.33 -36.52 -16.03
CA ASN A 376 -14.92 -35.50 -16.89
C ASN A 376 -14.37 -34.11 -16.66
N LYS A 377 -13.53 -33.92 -15.62
CA LYS A 377 -12.96 -32.63 -15.26
C LYS A 377 -11.45 -32.69 -15.22
N GLU A 378 -10.82 -31.53 -15.34
CA GLU A 378 -9.42 -31.39 -14.91
C GLU A 378 -9.32 -31.59 -13.41
N ASN A 379 -8.30 -32.30 -12.99
CA ASN A 379 -8.02 -32.60 -11.60
C ASN A 379 -6.81 -31.81 -11.14
N VAL A 380 -6.96 -31.03 -10.09
CA VAL A 380 -5.86 -30.24 -9.50
C VAL A 380 -5.55 -30.80 -8.12
N ILE A 381 -4.35 -31.28 -7.95
CA ILE A 381 -3.88 -31.86 -6.70
C ILE A 381 -3.07 -30.81 -5.93
N VAL A 382 -3.35 -30.68 -4.64
CA VAL A 382 -2.66 -29.77 -3.73
C VAL A 382 -2.23 -30.55 -2.49
N LEU A 383 -0.93 -30.54 -2.17
CA LEU A 383 -0.45 -31.09 -0.90
C LEU A 383 -0.77 -30.09 0.22
N SER A 384 -1.05 -30.57 1.44
CA SER A 384 -1.32 -29.69 2.58
C SER A 384 -0.08 -28.98 3.13
N SER A 385 1.12 -29.36 2.70
CA SER A 385 2.40 -28.78 3.13
C SER A 385 3.39 -28.69 1.97
N ALA A 386 4.26 -27.69 2.03
CA ALA A 386 5.31 -27.45 1.05
C ALA A 386 6.55 -28.32 1.21
N ASP A 387 6.64 -29.13 2.28
CA ASP A 387 7.86 -29.82 2.66
C ASP A 387 8.35 -30.84 1.62
N LEU A 388 9.67 -30.91 1.48
CA LEU A 388 10.35 -31.75 0.48
C LEU A 388 10.12 -33.25 0.72
N LYS A 389 10.02 -33.69 1.98
CA LYS A 389 9.81 -35.11 2.32
C LYS A 389 8.45 -35.58 1.79
N SER A 390 7.39 -34.84 2.06
CA SER A 390 6.05 -35.14 1.57
C SER A 390 5.99 -35.14 0.05
N LEU A 391 6.63 -34.16 -0.58
CA LEU A 391 6.72 -34.07 -2.03
C LEU A 391 7.42 -35.31 -2.62
N ASN A 392 8.56 -35.73 -2.06
CA ASN A 392 9.29 -36.92 -2.52
C ASN A 392 8.51 -38.23 -2.33
N ILE A 393 7.63 -38.31 -1.32
CA ILE A 393 6.75 -39.47 -1.12
C ILE A 393 5.63 -39.46 -2.17
N PHE A 394 5.10 -38.27 -2.49
CA PHE A 394 3.94 -38.14 -3.39
C PHE A 394 4.30 -38.25 -4.87
N MET A 395 5.43 -37.69 -5.32
CA MET A 395 5.77 -37.60 -6.75
C MET A 395 5.83 -38.94 -7.50
N PRO A 396 6.36 -40.04 -6.93
CA PRO A 396 6.29 -41.35 -7.59
C PRO A 396 4.87 -41.81 -7.91
N VAL A 397 3.93 -41.64 -6.96
CA VAL A 397 2.52 -41.98 -7.13
C VAL A 397 1.89 -41.12 -8.23
N MET A 398 2.13 -39.81 -8.18
CA MET A 398 1.63 -38.86 -9.19
C MET A 398 2.12 -39.25 -10.60
N ARG A 399 3.41 -39.54 -10.74
CA ARG A 399 4.02 -39.97 -12.01
C ARG A 399 3.37 -41.22 -12.55
N ASN A 400 3.21 -42.25 -11.71
CA ASN A 400 2.57 -43.53 -12.10
C ASN A 400 1.13 -43.31 -12.58
N VAL A 401 0.35 -42.48 -11.85
CA VAL A 401 -1.03 -42.20 -12.25
C VAL A 401 -1.08 -41.44 -13.58
N VAL A 402 -0.22 -40.44 -13.80
CA VAL A 402 -0.12 -39.72 -15.08
C VAL A 402 0.20 -40.67 -16.23
N GLN A 403 1.09 -41.65 -16.02
CA GLN A 403 1.51 -42.60 -17.04
C GLN A 403 0.46 -43.68 -17.31
N SER A 404 -0.19 -44.21 -16.25
CA SER A 404 -1.17 -45.28 -16.36
C SER A 404 -2.56 -44.80 -16.78
N ARG A 405 -2.92 -43.54 -16.48
CA ARG A 405 -4.25 -42.98 -16.73
C ARG A 405 -4.13 -41.56 -17.38
N PRO A 406 -3.56 -41.48 -18.60
CA PRO A 406 -3.32 -40.18 -19.26
C PRO A 406 -4.60 -39.40 -19.60
N GLU A 407 -5.75 -40.08 -19.66
CA GLU A 407 -7.06 -39.46 -19.86
C GLU A 407 -7.53 -38.63 -18.65
N LEU A 408 -7.00 -38.87 -17.44
CA LEU A 408 -7.31 -38.15 -16.22
C LEU A 408 -6.52 -36.85 -16.15
N LYS A 409 -6.85 -35.86 -16.89
CA LYS A 409 -6.17 -34.55 -16.97
C LYS A 409 -5.70 -34.04 -15.59
N LEU A 410 -4.48 -34.40 -15.21
CA LEU A 410 -3.92 -34.11 -13.89
C LEU A 410 -3.05 -32.86 -13.92
N LYS A 411 -3.14 -32.08 -12.86
CA LYS A 411 -2.28 -30.93 -12.58
C LYS A 411 -1.86 -30.96 -11.12
N LEU A 412 -0.66 -30.52 -10.85
CA LEU A 412 -0.16 -30.35 -9.48
C LEU A 412 -0.04 -28.87 -9.18
N PHE A 413 -0.51 -28.45 -8.00
CA PHE A 413 -0.34 -27.07 -7.54
C PHE A 413 0.60 -27.05 -6.34
N GLY A 414 1.67 -26.25 -6.43
CA GLY A 414 2.77 -26.23 -5.50
C GLY A 414 3.10 -24.84 -4.96
N TYR A 415 4.08 -24.81 -4.10
CA TYR A 415 4.48 -23.73 -3.22
C TYR A 415 5.78 -23.06 -3.67
N PRO A 416 6.06 -21.79 -3.26
CA PRO A 416 7.29 -21.08 -3.63
C PRO A 416 8.58 -21.84 -3.28
N GLU A 417 8.58 -22.61 -2.17
CA GLU A 417 9.71 -23.43 -1.72
C GLU A 417 10.13 -24.45 -2.77
N TRP A 418 9.20 -24.95 -3.57
CA TRP A 418 9.47 -25.95 -4.60
C TRP A 418 10.39 -25.42 -5.72
N LEU A 419 10.41 -24.10 -5.95
CA LEU A 419 11.37 -23.48 -6.85
C LEU A 419 12.82 -23.57 -6.36
N THR A 420 13.02 -23.83 -5.07
CA THR A 420 14.37 -24.01 -4.49
C THR A 420 14.87 -25.44 -4.60
N TYR A 421 13.99 -26.40 -4.88
CA TYR A 421 14.33 -27.80 -5.04
C TYR A 421 14.84 -28.05 -6.46
N SER A 422 15.88 -28.84 -6.59
CA SER A 422 16.59 -29.07 -7.85
C SER A 422 16.66 -30.57 -8.19
N GLY A 423 17.29 -30.88 -9.31
CA GLY A 423 17.53 -32.26 -9.74
C GLY A 423 16.29 -32.90 -10.38
N SER A 424 15.99 -34.17 -10.03
CA SER A 424 14.93 -34.96 -10.63
C SER A 424 13.52 -34.41 -10.43
N LEU A 425 13.31 -33.53 -9.44
CA LEU A 425 12.00 -32.93 -9.16
C LEU A 425 11.55 -31.98 -10.27
N VAL A 426 12.46 -31.33 -10.98
CA VAL A 426 12.09 -30.45 -12.11
C VAL A 426 11.44 -31.26 -13.22
N GLU A 427 11.97 -32.45 -13.50
CA GLU A 427 11.37 -33.39 -14.44
C GLU A 427 9.98 -33.84 -13.98
N ASP A 428 9.86 -34.18 -12.71
CA ASP A 428 8.59 -34.57 -12.11
C ASP A 428 7.53 -33.45 -12.19
N TYR A 429 7.94 -32.19 -12.02
CA TYR A 429 7.06 -31.04 -12.20
C TYR A 429 6.54 -30.96 -13.64
N CYS A 430 7.39 -31.21 -14.63
CA CYS A 430 6.96 -31.24 -16.03
C CYS A 430 5.94 -32.37 -16.27
N VAL A 431 6.25 -33.60 -15.82
CA VAL A 431 5.34 -34.74 -15.96
C VAL A 431 3.96 -34.47 -15.34
N ALA A 432 3.95 -33.79 -14.19
CA ALA A 432 2.72 -33.51 -13.43
C ALA A 432 1.97 -32.25 -13.88
N ASP A 433 2.39 -31.55 -14.94
CA ASP A 433 1.86 -30.24 -15.35
C ASP A 433 1.72 -29.29 -14.15
N THR A 434 2.84 -29.00 -13.49
CA THR A 434 2.86 -28.37 -12.18
C THR A 434 2.79 -26.87 -12.25
N TYR A 435 1.91 -26.28 -11.44
CA TYR A 435 1.78 -24.85 -11.23
C TYR A 435 2.32 -24.48 -9.87
N ILE A 436 3.30 -23.60 -9.80
CA ILE A 436 3.89 -23.11 -8.56
C ILE A 436 3.59 -21.60 -8.45
N TYR A 437 2.93 -21.17 -7.37
CA TYR A 437 2.78 -19.74 -7.13
C TYR A 437 4.06 -19.13 -6.57
N SER A 438 4.43 -17.94 -7.05
CA SER A 438 5.63 -17.25 -6.58
C SER A 438 5.56 -15.75 -6.84
N SER A 439 6.23 -14.97 -6.00
CA SER A 439 6.42 -13.52 -6.21
C SER A 439 7.52 -13.22 -7.24
N PHE A 440 8.30 -14.21 -7.66
CA PHE A 440 9.39 -14.07 -8.61
C PHE A 440 9.61 -15.36 -9.40
N PHE A 441 10.27 -15.25 -10.55
CA PHE A 441 10.79 -16.40 -11.30
C PHE A 441 11.97 -15.97 -12.15
N THR A 442 13.01 -16.79 -12.20
CA THR A 442 14.18 -16.55 -13.05
C THR A 442 14.22 -17.58 -14.16
N ASP A 443 14.08 -17.12 -15.39
CA ASP A 443 14.36 -17.95 -16.56
C ASP A 443 15.86 -17.97 -16.84
N TYR A 444 16.53 -18.97 -16.29
CA TYR A 444 17.98 -19.17 -16.46
C TYR A 444 18.40 -19.48 -17.89
N ALA A 445 17.48 -19.94 -18.74
CA ALA A 445 17.75 -20.25 -20.14
C ALA A 445 17.59 -19.03 -21.06
N SER A 446 17.02 -17.93 -20.56
CA SER A 446 16.77 -16.76 -21.39
C SER A 446 18.06 -16.07 -21.83
N PRO A 447 18.12 -15.56 -23.07
CA PRO A 447 19.26 -14.75 -23.53
C PRO A 447 19.50 -13.51 -22.67
N ALA A 448 18.44 -12.91 -22.13
CA ALA A 448 18.54 -11.73 -21.28
C ALA A 448 19.23 -12.04 -19.93
N PHE A 449 18.94 -13.19 -19.31
CA PHE A 449 19.64 -13.62 -18.11
C PHE A 449 21.12 -13.94 -18.39
N THR A 450 21.39 -14.59 -19.52
CA THR A 450 22.76 -14.91 -19.95
C THR A 450 23.60 -13.65 -20.18
N ASP A 451 23.03 -12.66 -20.91
CA ASP A 451 23.70 -11.36 -21.10
C ASP A 451 23.97 -10.65 -19.77
N PHE A 452 22.96 -10.59 -18.90
CA PHE A 452 23.11 -9.98 -17.57
C PHE A 452 24.22 -10.67 -16.76
N SER A 453 24.26 -12.01 -16.74
CA SER A 453 25.27 -12.79 -16.01
C SER A 453 26.68 -12.53 -16.52
N ASN A 454 26.84 -12.45 -17.84
CA ASN A 454 28.13 -12.15 -18.47
C ASN A 454 28.60 -10.72 -18.16
N ARG A 455 27.70 -9.73 -18.19
CA ARG A 455 28.02 -8.36 -17.81
C ARG A 455 28.35 -8.26 -16.32
N PHE A 456 27.63 -8.98 -15.46
CA PHE A 456 27.89 -9.02 -14.03
C PHE A 456 29.29 -9.58 -13.73
N LEU A 457 29.64 -10.71 -14.33
CA LEU A 457 30.97 -11.30 -14.21
C LEU A 457 32.07 -10.35 -14.71
N LYS A 458 31.85 -9.69 -15.86
CA LYS A 458 32.80 -8.71 -16.42
C LYS A 458 33.02 -7.52 -15.50
N ASN A 459 31.96 -6.98 -14.90
CA ASN A 459 32.01 -5.76 -14.09
C ASN A 459 32.59 -5.98 -12.69
N PHE A 460 32.33 -7.16 -12.11
CA PHE A 460 32.72 -7.44 -10.73
C PHE A 460 33.79 -8.51 -10.56
N ASN A 461 34.24 -9.11 -11.66
CA ASN A 461 35.21 -10.21 -11.69
C ASN A 461 34.82 -11.37 -10.74
N THR A 462 33.51 -11.61 -10.60
CA THR A 462 32.95 -12.70 -9.78
C THR A 462 31.58 -13.09 -10.32
N GLU A 463 31.21 -14.35 -10.18
CA GLU A 463 29.85 -14.81 -10.46
C GLU A 463 28.89 -14.34 -9.38
N MET A 464 27.61 -14.22 -9.75
CA MET A 464 26.54 -14.04 -8.76
C MET A 464 26.44 -15.24 -7.82
N LEU A 465 26.13 -14.99 -6.57
CA LEU A 465 25.86 -16.05 -5.60
C LEU A 465 24.76 -16.98 -6.11
N ARG A 466 24.98 -18.28 -5.96
CA ARG A 466 23.96 -19.28 -6.23
C ARG A 466 22.86 -19.20 -5.17
N GLY A 467 21.63 -19.37 -5.58
CA GLY A 467 20.46 -19.34 -4.70
C GLY A 467 19.20 -18.92 -5.45
N THR A 468 18.07 -19.08 -4.79
CA THR A 468 16.74 -18.69 -5.28
C THR A 468 16.09 -17.83 -4.20
N PRO A 469 15.80 -16.55 -4.46
CA PRO A 469 16.12 -15.78 -5.67
C PRO A 469 17.61 -15.44 -5.82
N ARG A 470 18.04 -15.10 -7.05
CA ARG A 470 19.37 -14.54 -7.33
C ARG A 470 19.43 -13.09 -6.87
N MET A 471 20.27 -12.79 -5.87
CA MET A 471 20.29 -11.47 -5.24
C MET A 471 20.81 -10.37 -6.17
N GLY A 472 21.78 -10.65 -7.04
CA GLY A 472 22.26 -9.69 -8.04
C GLY A 472 21.16 -9.30 -9.05
N VAL A 473 20.37 -10.28 -9.49
CA VAL A 473 19.22 -10.01 -10.38
C VAL A 473 18.14 -9.23 -9.64
N TYR A 474 17.88 -9.58 -8.37
CA TYR A 474 16.91 -8.88 -7.54
C TYR A 474 17.27 -7.40 -7.37
N GLY A 475 18.54 -7.10 -7.09
CA GLY A 475 19.03 -5.73 -6.99
C GLY A 475 18.88 -4.97 -8.31
N TYR A 476 19.14 -5.63 -9.43
CA TYR A 476 18.99 -5.04 -10.76
C TYR A 476 17.54 -4.67 -11.07
N ASP A 477 16.60 -5.61 -10.94
CA ASP A 477 15.18 -5.36 -11.18
C ASP A 477 14.63 -4.27 -10.25
N CYS A 478 15.03 -4.31 -8.97
CA CYS A 478 14.68 -3.31 -7.97
C CYS A 478 15.19 -1.92 -8.38
N GLY A 479 16.46 -1.80 -8.74
CA GLY A 479 17.06 -0.55 -9.18
C GLY A 479 16.35 0.02 -10.41
N LEU A 480 16.12 -0.80 -11.43
CA LEU A 480 15.42 -0.36 -12.65
C LEU A 480 14.04 0.21 -12.34
N PHE A 481 13.26 -0.49 -11.50
CA PHE A 481 11.91 -0.07 -11.14
C PHE A 481 11.90 1.29 -10.44
N PHE A 482 12.70 1.46 -9.40
CA PHE A 482 12.71 2.70 -8.62
C PHE A 482 13.38 3.86 -9.35
N PHE A 483 14.48 3.63 -10.05
CA PHE A 483 15.17 4.69 -10.80
C PHE A 483 14.32 5.22 -11.96
N LYS A 484 13.60 4.34 -12.66
CA LYS A 484 12.66 4.76 -13.70
C LYS A 484 11.48 5.54 -13.11
N GLY A 485 10.97 5.13 -11.94
CA GLY A 485 9.93 5.85 -11.21
C GLY A 485 10.38 7.26 -10.84
N LEU A 486 11.54 7.39 -10.19
CA LEU A 486 12.12 8.67 -9.79
C LEU A 486 12.43 9.58 -10.99
N SER A 487 12.93 9.03 -12.08
CA SER A 487 13.25 9.81 -13.28
C SER A 487 12.01 10.40 -13.96
N ARG A 488 10.84 9.79 -13.80
CA ARG A 488 9.58 10.24 -14.41
C ARG A 488 8.73 11.10 -13.49
N HIS A 489 8.67 10.73 -12.22
CA HIS A 489 7.69 11.27 -11.26
C HIS A 489 8.31 11.93 -10.03
N GLY A 490 9.65 11.91 -9.91
CA GLY A 490 10.34 12.43 -8.71
C GLY A 490 10.06 11.61 -7.46
N LYS A 491 10.27 12.19 -6.27
CA LYS A 491 10.09 11.51 -4.98
C LYS A 491 8.64 11.16 -4.64
N ASN A 492 7.70 11.84 -5.25
CA ASN A 492 6.26 11.58 -5.09
C ASN A 492 5.74 10.51 -6.04
N PHE A 493 6.65 9.71 -6.59
CA PHE A 493 6.24 8.74 -7.58
C PHE A 493 5.19 7.79 -7.01
N SER A 494 3.97 8.02 -7.44
CA SER A 494 2.89 7.09 -7.23
C SER A 494 3.10 5.92 -8.19
N VAL A 495 2.83 4.72 -7.70
CA VAL A 495 3.05 3.47 -8.42
C VAL A 495 2.05 3.33 -9.56
N GLN A 496 2.18 4.16 -10.56
CA GLN A 496 1.60 3.85 -11.86
C GLN A 496 2.59 2.93 -12.56
N ALA A 497 2.06 1.87 -13.14
CA ALA A 497 2.82 0.78 -13.74
C ALA A 497 4.04 1.29 -14.53
N ASN A 498 5.19 1.32 -13.86
CA ASN A 498 6.46 1.46 -14.55
C ASN A 498 6.70 0.11 -15.21
N GLU A 499 6.25 -0.04 -16.44
CA GLU A 499 6.63 -1.18 -17.25
C GLU A 499 8.15 -1.17 -17.40
N VAL A 500 8.80 -2.02 -16.64
CA VAL A 500 10.23 -2.27 -16.70
C VAL A 500 10.41 -3.70 -17.19
N GLN A 501 11.29 -3.90 -18.15
CA GLN A 501 11.75 -5.24 -18.46
C GLN A 501 12.52 -5.75 -17.25
N HIS A 502 12.05 -6.82 -16.63
CA HIS A 502 12.65 -7.44 -15.46
C HIS A 502 13.13 -8.84 -15.83
N LEU A 503 14.12 -9.32 -15.10
CA LEU A 503 14.73 -10.63 -15.29
C LEU A 503 14.16 -11.67 -14.32
N GLN A 504 13.72 -11.25 -13.13
CA GLN A 504 13.29 -12.12 -12.05
C GLN A 504 12.07 -11.59 -11.30
N HIS A 505 12.10 -10.31 -10.87
CA HIS A 505 11.06 -9.71 -10.02
C HIS A 505 10.26 -8.66 -10.77
N LYS A 506 8.95 -8.80 -10.72
CA LYS A 506 8.02 -7.71 -11.04
C LYS A 506 7.61 -7.00 -9.76
N PHE A 507 7.22 -5.73 -9.89
CA PHE A 507 6.80 -4.95 -8.74
C PHE A 507 5.41 -4.36 -9.00
N ARG A 508 4.42 -4.93 -8.30
CA ARG A 508 3.06 -4.38 -8.22
C ARG A 508 2.86 -3.82 -6.82
N MET A 509 3.38 -2.61 -6.62
CA MET A 509 3.31 -1.95 -5.32
C MET A 509 1.88 -1.45 -5.07
N GLN A 510 1.33 -1.77 -3.92
CA GLN A 510 0.01 -1.32 -3.48
C GLN A 510 0.09 -0.72 -2.09
N ARG A 511 -0.51 0.47 -1.92
CA ARG A 511 -0.57 1.13 -0.62
C ARG A 511 -1.46 0.37 0.36
N VAL A 512 -1.04 0.38 1.62
CA VAL A 512 -1.82 -0.21 2.73
C VAL A 512 -3.00 0.70 3.13
N SER A 513 -2.80 2.03 3.04
CA SER A 513 -3.80 3.07 3.31
C SER A 513 -3.40 4.35 2.59
N THR A 514 -4.22 5.41 2.62
CA THR A 514 -3.86 6.71 2.02
C THR A 514 -2.67 7.39 2.71
N TRP A 515 -2.38 7.04 3.95
CA TRP A 515 -1.28 7.56 4.78
C TRP A 515 -0.14 6.56 5.02
N GLY A 516 -0.30 5.29 4.64
CA GLY A 516 0.71 4.26 4.83
C GLY A 516 1.60 4.06 3.61
N GLY A 517 2.59 3.19 3.77
CA GLY A 517 3.53 2.76 2.74
C GLY A 517 2.95 1.72 1.78
N MET A 518 3.82 0.94 1.16
CA MET A 518 3.45 0.01 0.10
C MET A 518 4.04 -1.38 0.32
N PHE A 519 3.23 -2.41 0.02
CA PHE A 519 3.72 -3.77 -0.20
C PHE A 519 3.77 -4.10 -1.69
N ASN A 520 4.79 -4.87 -2.08
CA ASN A 520 4.76 -5.55 -3.37
C ASN A 520 3.78 -6.72 -3.30
N ARG A 521 2.73 -6.67 -4.11
CA ARG A 521 1.69 -7.72 -4.20
C ARG A 521 1.80 -8.53 -5.49
N THR A 522 2.97 -8.54 -6.11
CA THR A 522 3.20 -9.38 -7.29
C THR A 522 3.10 -10.84 -6.90
N MET A 523 2.26 -11.56 -7.62
CA MET A 523 2.15 -13.00 -7.56
C MET A 523 1.89 -13.53 -8.97
N GLN A 524 2.49 -14.65 -9.31
CA GLN A 524 2.38 -15.31 -10.61
C GLN A 524 2.34 -16.82 -10.41
N LEU A 525 1.82 -17.53 -11.40
CA LEU A 525 1.93 -18.98 -11.49
C LEU A 525 3.02 -19.32 -12.50
N VAL A 526 3.98 -20.10 -12.06
CA VAL A 526 5.02 -20.69 -12.89
C VAL A 526 4.56 -22.10 -13.22
N ARG A 527 4.24 -22.36 -14.49
CA ARG A 527 3.79 -23.66 -14.97
C ARG A 527 4.92 -24.40 -15.64
N TYR A 528 5.22 -25.58 -15.15
CA TYR A 528 6.10 -26.56 -15.75
C TYR A 528 5.28 -27.49 -16.63
N MET A 529 5.37 -27.33 -17.95
CA MET A 529 4.56 -28.06 -18.90
C MET A 529 5.15 -29.43 -19.25
N PRO A 530 4.32 -30.42 -19.66
CA PRO A 530 4.80 -31.74 -20.08
C PRO A 530 5.78 -31.75 -21.25
N ASN A 531 5.81 -30.69 -22.06
CA ASN A 531 6.77 -30.50 -23.15
C ASN A 531 8.07 -29.80 -22.70
N HIS A 532 8.33 -29.70 -21.38
CA HIS A 532 9.46 -29.01 -20.76
C HIS A 532 9.53 -27.48 -20.99
N GLN A 533 8.46 -26.89 -21.48
CA GLN A 533 8.33 -25.44 -21.53
C GLN A 533 7.84 -24.90 -20.17
N ILE A 534 8.26 -23.68 -19.88
CA ILE A 534 7.79 -22.96 -18.68
C ILE A 534 6.93 -21.79 -19.15
N GLU A 535 5.72 -21.72 -18.62
CA GLU A 535 4.80 -20.59 -18.83
C GLU A 535 4.63 -19.80 -17.54
N ILE A 536 4.47 -18.49 -17.67
CA ILE A 536 4.21 -17.60 -16.53
C ILE A 536 2.83 -16.97 -16.71
N HIS A 537 1.92 -17.30 -15.80
CA HIS A 537 0.58 -16.74 -15.78
C HIS A 537 0.49 -15.64 -14.71
N GLN A 538 -0.06 -14.50 -15.11
CA GLN A 538 -0.30 -13.34 -14.25
C GLN A 538 -1.74 -12.86 -14.43
N LEU A 539 -2.33 -12.26 -13.37
CA LEU A 539 -3.65 -11.62 -13.42
C LEU A 539 -3.55 -10.12 -13.29
#